data_d000c711fbe4de922655e8750fd0b24d
#
_entry.id   d000c711fbe4de922655e8750fd0b24d
#
_cell.length_a   1.000
_cell.length_b   1.000
_cell.length_c   1.000
_cell.angle_alpha   90.00
_cell.angle_beta   90.00
_cell.angle_gamma   90.00
#
_symmetry.space_group_name_H-M   'P 1'
#
loop_
_entity.id
_entity.type
_entity.pdbx_description
1 polymer ?
#
loop_
_entity_poly.entity_id
_entity_poly.type
_entity_poly.pdbx_seq_one_letter_code
_entity_poly.pdbx_strand_id
1 'polypeptide(L)'
;MAIFQFNMQIIGRSEGRSVVSAAAYRSAEKINNDYTGTVDDYTRKKWVEHSEVCLPPNAPSKYKDRSVLWNSVELTEKGRTARLAREIEAALPIELSMEENIRLVQDFVQNTFISDGMIADINIHNPPVTDSRGVPLNKERKPASGMEEMVFQNPHVHILLTVRPMDEDGNWMAKSQKEYVCKKGNVIKNMTAEEFRAAKLQGWEKEYQYWKGKKKIWLTPSEAFSQNLVRVSKNPRSTPYGRRDAQMERWNSTEALLEYRSSWEKHVNRALEQAGRTERVDCRSYQEQGKDTISGIHLGSYASKKKGASARYQINEEIKSINEINKDIRKKIEDIEKELADRKGHFYDSLAEQLGTLESDIVSLRCSLDSLEQQKAALGQDIRSLQDSINRIQTVQETIRAKNQDSKQKINQWTEQEKCLPAKDIQHHKLQQNIQEEQESIRFRNQRFLKILEEEGFSSVIDFQQECQILRQMEQEYQKLEKKTVFIEGNIRDYTKRYEDLCQYLPKEDSGYAKHFWEKQREAFHKKQNRDGFLHPSRTDYSRLSHILHQTDYALNHTFYLARRTGHLLQKLEDVQEQQMGDKRSR
;
A
#
# COMPACT_ATOMS: atom_id res chain seq x y z
N MET A 1 24.74 -5.30 -1.99
CA MET A 1 24.00 -5.85 -0.81
C MET A 1 22.59 -6.19 -1.24
N ALA A 2 22.22 -7.45 -1.14
CA ALA A 2 20.89 -7.93 -1.50
C ALA A 2 19.83 -7.22 -0.64
N ILE A 3 18.74 -6.77 -1.27
CA ILE A 3 17.67 -6.00 -0.64
C ILE A 3 16.39 -6.82 -0.72
N PHE A 4 15.70 -7.00 0.41
CA PHE A 4 14.36 -7.57 0.40
C PHE A 4 13.34 -6.48 0.01
N GLN A 5 12.78 -6.61 -1.19
CA GLN A 5 11.60 -5.86 -1.61
C GLN A 5 10.60 -6.85 -2.21
N PHE A 6 9.39 -6.84 -1.69
CA PHE A 6 8.29 -7.64 -2.21
C PHE A 6 7.00 -6.87 -1.98
N ASN A 7 6.42 -6.39 -3.04
CA ASN A 7 5.16 -5.68 -3.04
C ASN A 7 4.12 -6.49 -3.80
N MET A 8 2.90 -6.55 -3.27
CA MET A 8 1.78 -7.21 -3.94
C MET A 8 0.60 -6.27 -3.99
N GLN A 9 0.03 -6.07 -5.17
CA GLN A 9 -1.12 -5.21 -5.39
C GLN A 9 -2.17 -5.91 -6.26
N ILE A 10 -3.40 -5.43 -6.17
CA ILE A 10 -4.49 -5.90 -7.02
C ILE A 10 -4.63 -4.96 -8.21
N ILE A 11 -4.76 -5.53 -9.40
CA ILE A 11 -5.22 -4.79 -10.58
C ILE A 11 -6.74 -4.89 -10.60
N GLY A 12 -7.41 -3.77 -10.35
CA GLY A 12 -8.87 -3.69 -10.25
C GLY A 12 -9.47 -2.79 -11.32
N ARG A 13 -10.61 -3.20 -11.88
CA ARG A 13 -11.34 -2.41 -12.88
C ARG A 13 -11.90 -1.10 -12.30
N SER A 14 -12.27 -1.09 -11.01
CA SER A 14 -12.74 0.14 -10.33
C SER A 14 -11.69 1.25 -10.29
N GLU A 15 -10.42 0.88 -10.42
CA GLU A 15 -9.29 1.81 -10.46
C GLU A 15 -9.01 2.34 -11.87
N GLY A 16 -9.85 2.01 -12.85
CA GLY A 16 -9.63 2.31 -14.25
C GLY A 16 -8.48 1.52 -14.88
N ARG A 17 -7.96 0.49 -14.18
CA ARG A 17 -6.86 -0.35 -14.66
C ARG A 17 -7.39 -1.51 -15.51
N SER A 18 -6.66 -1.85 -16.56
CA SER A 18 -6.85 -3.06 -17.36
C SER A 18 -5.68 -4.03 -17.14
N VAL A 19 -5.97 -5.30 -17.03
CA VAL A 19 -4.91 -6.31 -16.93
C VAL A 19 -4.23 -6.54 -18.28
N VAL A 20 -4.95 -6.37 -19.38
CA VAL A 20 -4.38 -6.45 -20.74
C VAL A 20 -3.33 -5.36 -20.95
N SER A 21 -3.66 -4.11 -20.59
CA SER A 21 -2.71 -2.99 -20.65
C SER A 21 -1.53 -3.20 -19.69
N ALA A 22 -1.80 -3.74 -18.50
CA ALA A 22 -0.75 -4.06 -17.53
C ALA A 22 0.23 -5.12 -18.07
N ALA A 23 -0.28 -6.17 -18.70
CA ALA A 23 0.53 -7.23 -19.30
C ALA A 23 1.36 -6.70 -20.47
N ALA A 24 0.73 -5.97 -21.40
CA ALA A 24 1.42 -5.36 -22.55
C ALA A 24 2.57 -4.43 -22.10
N TYR A 25 2.33 -3.61 -21.05
CA TYR A 25 3.35 -2.71 -20.51
C TYR A 25 4.54 -3.47 -19.92
N ARG A 26 4.30 -4.59 -19.21
CA ARG A 26 5.38 -5.34 -18.54
C ARG A 26 6.20 -6.17 -19.51
N SER A 27 5.54 -6.77 -20.48
CA SER A 27 6.21 -7.58 -21.51
C SER A 27 6.85 -6.77 -22.66
N ALA A 28 6.57 -5.44 -22.71
CA ALA A 28 6.94 -4.58 -23.84
C ALA A 28 6.31 -5.04 -25.17
N GLU A 29 5.10 -5.57 -25.12
CA GLU A 29 4.37 -6.08 -26.28
C GLU A 29 3.28 -5.11 -26.73
N LYS A 30 2.75 -5.41 -27.92
CA LYS A 30 1.55 -4.79 -28.46
C LYS A 30 0.39 -5.78 -28.33
N ILE A 31 -0.63 -5.44 -27.56
CA ILE A 31 -1.79 -6.30 -27.32
C ILE A 31 -3.09 -5.54 -27.62
N ASN A 32 -3.97 -6.18 -28.36
CA ASN A 32 -5.33 -5.67 -28.56
C ASN A 32 -6.16 -5.98 -27.31
N ASN A 33 -6.85 -4.98 -26.81
CA ASN A 33 -7.72 -5.11 -25.65
C ASN A 33 -9.16 -5.30 -26.10
N ASP A 34 -9.66 -6.51 -26.10
CA ASP A 34 -11.01 -6.85 -26.58
C ASP A 34 -12.12 -6.26 -25.73
N TYR A 35 -11.84 -5.96 -24.44
CA TYR A 35 -12.82 -5.36 -23.53
C TYR A 35 -13.05 -3.88 -23.80
N THR A 36 -11.98 -3.14 -24.12
CA THR A 36 -12.05 -1.69 -24.37
C THR A 36 -12.11 -1.35 -25.86
N GLY A 37 -11.71 -2.26 -26.74
CA GLY A 37 -11.51 -2.04 -28.16
C GLY A 37 -10.30 -1.16 -28.48
N THR A 38 -9.36 -1.02 -27.55
CA THR A 38 -8.12 -0.24 -27.72
C THR A 38 -6.93 -1.16 -28.02
N VAL A 39 -5.85 -0.56 -28.50
CA VAL A 39 -4.58 -1.24 -28.71
C VAL A 39 -3.57 -0.70 -27.70
N ASP A 40 -3.06 -1.56 -26.86
CA ASP A 40 -2.00 -1.27 -25.91
C ASP A 40 -0.64 -1.61 -26.55
N ASP A 41 0.09 -0.59 -27.00
CA ASP A 41 1.37 -0.76 -27.70
C ASP A 41 2.54 -0.20 -26.87
N TYR A 42 3.32 -1.10 -26.31
CA TYR A 42 4.51 -0.79 -25.51
C TYR A 42 5.80 -1.33 -26.12
N THR A 43 5.83 -1.63 -27.40
CA THR A 43 7.00 -2.20 -28.11
C THR A 43 8.25 -1.29 -28.08
N ARG A 44 8.07 -0.01 -27.75
CA ARG A 44 9.19 0.94 -27.56
C ARG A 44 9.88 0.81 -26.21
N LYS A 45 9.29 0.08 -25.26
CA LYS A 45 9.88 -0.13 -23.93
C LYS A 45 11.10 -1.04 -24.05
N LYS A 46 12.17 -0.66 -23.37
CA LYS A 46 13.45 -1.38 -23.33
C LYS A 46 13.66 -2.02 -21.96
N TRP A 47 14.66 -2.85 -21.87
CA TRP A 47 15.16 -3.43 -20.61
C TRP A 47 14.23 -4.50 -20.00
N VAL A 48 13.53 -5.24 -20.86
CA VAL A 48 12.86 -6.48 -20.51
C VAL A 48 13.84 -7.61 -20.85
N GLU A 49 14.38 -8.25 -19.81
CA GLU A 49 15.42 -9.27 -19.94
C GLU A 49 14.83 -10.67 -20.13
N HIS A 50 13.65 -10.89 -19.56
CA HIS A 50 12.94 -12.17 -19.66
C HIS A 50 11.43 -11.93 -19.59
N SER A 51 10.67 -12.71 -20.36
CA SER A 51 9.21 -12.60 -20.39
C SER A 51 8.62 -13.95 -20.77
N GLU A 52 7.79 -14.54 -19.88
CA GLU A 52 7.14 -15.83 -20.13
C GLU A 52 5.81 -15.97 -19.37
N VAL A 53 4.94 -16.85 -19.88
CA VAL A 53 3.70 -17.25 -19.20
C VAL A 53 3.82 -18.70 -18.74
N CYS A 54 3.70 -18.92 -17.43
CA CYS A 54 3.74 -20.23 -16.79
C CYS A 54 2.32 -20.71 -16.49
N LEU A 55 2.03 -21.97 -16.88
CA LEU A 55 0.71 -22.57 -16.77
C LEU A 55 0.72 -23.75 -15.81
N PRO A 56 -0.31 -23.92 -14.96
CA PRO A 56 -0.54 -25.18 -14.27
C PRO A 56 -0.96 -26.29 -15.27
N PRO A 57 -0.80 -27.57 -14.92
CA PRO A 57 -0.99 -28.68 -15.82
C PRO A 57 -2.39 -28.75 -16.47
N ASN A 58 -3.42 -28.29 -15.78
CA ASN A 58 -4.81 -28.29 -16.26
C ASN A 58 -5.17 -27.08 -17.13
N ALA A 59 -4.27 -26.10 -17.27
CA ALA A 59 -4.54 -24.92 -18.09
C ALA A 59 -4.32 -25.21 -19.58
N PRO A 60 -5.24 -24.78 -20.46
CA PRO A 60 -5.08 -24.91 -21.90
C PRO A 60 -3.83 -24.19 -22.41
N SER A 61 -3.08 -24.89 -23.30
CA SER A 61 -1.82 -24.36 -23.86
C SER A 61 -1.96 -23.03 -24.60
N LYS A 62 -3.17 -22.71 -25.12
CA LYS A 62 -3.46 -21.40 -25.73
C LYS A 62 -3.18 -20.21 -24.80
N TYR A 63 -3.22 -20.40 -23.50
CA TYR A 63 -2.93 -19.35 -22.51
C TYR A 63 -1.44 -19.08 -22.30
N LYS A 64 -0.55 -19.79 -23.00
CA LYS A 64 0.83 -19.35 -23.17
C LYS A 64 0.92 -18.06 -23.98
N ASP A 65 -0.06 -17.80 -24.84
CA ASP A 65 -0.23 -16.52 -25.50
C ASP A 65 -0.81 -15.50 -24.49
N ARG A 66 -0.03 -14.50 -24.16
CA ARG A 66 -0.35 -13.45 -23.20
C ARG A 66 -1.62 -12.67 -23.58
N SER A 67 -1.78 -12.39 -24.88
CA SER A 67 -2.94 -11.71 -25.40
C SER A 67 -4.22 -12.51 -25.16
N VAL A 68 -4.18 -13.82 -25.49
CA VAL A 68 -5.30 -14.74 -25.28
C VAL A 68 -5.62 -14.89 -23.79
N LEU A 69 -4.59 -15.03 -22.95
CA LEU A 69 -4.77 -15.18 -21.51
C LEU A 69 -5.47 -13.96 -20.90
N TRP A 70 -4.89 -12.78 -21.07
CA TRP A 70 -5.37 -11.60 -20.34
C TRP A 70 -6.66 -11.03 -20.90
N ASN A 71 -6.93 -11.16 -22.18
CA ASN A 71 -8.26 -10.89 -22.74
C ASN A 71 -9.31 -11.86 -22.19
N SER A 72 -8.99 -13.16 -22.06
CA SER A 72 -9.89 -14.12 -21.44
C SER A 72 -10.22 -13.77 -19.99
N VAL A 73 -9.22 -13.33 -19.20
CA VAL A 73 -9.41 -12.85 -17.82
C VAL A 73 -10.28 -11.59 -17.80
N GLU A 74 -9.96 -10.59 -18.62
CA GLU A 74 -10.68 -9.32 -18.69
C GLU A 74 -12.17 -9.51 -19.01
N LEU A 75 -12.49 -10.44 -19.92
CA LEU A 75 -13.86 -10.77 -20.32
C LEU A 75 -14.59 -11.65 -19.29
N THR A 76 -13.87 -12.53 -18.60
CA THR A 76 -14.44 -13.42 -17.58
C THR A 76 -14.80 -12.65 -16.30
N GLU A 77 -13.99 -11.69 -15.92
CA GLU A 77 -14.19 -10.88 -14.72
C GLU A 77 -15.25 -9.80 -14.96
N LYS A 78 -16.50 -10.13 -14.66
CA LYS A 78 -17.65 -9.23 -14.84
C LYS A 78 -17.81 -8.28 -13.67
N GLY A 79 -18.28 -7.08 -13.95
CA GLY A 79 -18.62 -6.08 -12.96
C GLY A 79 -17.60 -4.94 -12.83
N ARG A 80 -18.09 -3.82 -12.33
CA ARG A 80 -17.31 -2.57 -12.19
C ARG A 80 -16.18 -2.66 -11.17
N THR A 81 -16.37 -3.45 -10.12
CA THR A 81 -15.39 -3.64 -9.03
C THR A 81 -14.58 -4.93 -9.19
N ALA A 82 -14.51 -5.48 -10.40
CA ALA A 82 -13.82 -6.74 -10.64
C ALA A 82 -12.32 -6.61 -10.35
N ARG A 83 -11.80 -7.56 -9.58
CA ARG A 83 -10.36 -7.78 -9.43
C ARG A 83 -9.91 -8.64 -10.61
N LEU A 84 -8.97 -8.12 -11.40
CA LEU A 84 -8.53 -8.72 -12.67
C LEU A 84 -7.30 -9.60 -12.49
N ALA A 85 -6.31 -9.11 -11.75
CA ALA A 85 -5.08 -9.83 -11.47
C ALA A 85 -4.49 -9.41 -10.12
N ARG A 86 -3.56 -10.21 -9.60
CA ARG A 86 -2.59 -9.80 -8.60
C ARG A 86 -1.28 -9.50 -9.31
N GLU A 87 -0.64 -8.44 -8.91
CA GLU A 87 0.69 -8.12 -9.36
C GLU A 87 1.66 -8.18 -8.19
N ILE A 88 2.74 -8.91 -8.38
CA ILE A 88 3.89 -8.89 -7.50
C ILE A 88 5.01 -8.13 -8.19
N GLU A 89 5.63 -7.22 -7.46
CA GLU A 89 6.88 -6.57 -7.82
C GLU A 89 7.91 -6.92 -6.76
N ALA A 90 9.00 -7.58 -7.16
CA ALA A 90 10.05 -8.00 -6.26
C ALA A 90 11.43 -7.64 -6.79
N ALA A 91 12.32 -7.16 -5.90
CA ALA A 91 13.71 -6.91 -6.26
C ALA A 91 14.46 -8.22 -6.45
N LEU A 92 15.34 -8.24 -7.44
CA LEU A 92 16.26 -9.36 -7.70
C LEU A 92 17.66 -9.01 -7.18
N PRO A 93 18.38 -10.00 -6.62
CA PRO A 93 19.76 -9.77 -6.17
C PRO A 93 20.67 -9.38 -7.33
N ILE A 94 21.40 -8.30 -7.17
CA ILE A 94 22.45 -7.86 -8.11
C ILE A 94 23.70 -8.74 -8.00
N GLU A 95 23.81 -9.53 -6.96
CA GLU A 95 24.85 -10.48 -6.68
C GLU A 95 24.74 -11.76 -7.53
N LEU A 96 23.58 -12.00 -8.11
CA LEU A 96 23.30 -13.11 -9.02
C LEU A 96 23.41 -12.65 -10.48
N SER A 97 23.81 -13.56 -11.37
CA SER A 97 23.71 -13.34 -12.82
C SER A 97 22.23 -13.25 -13.25
N MET A 98 21.98 -12.76 -14.46
CA MET A 98 20.60 -12.70 -14.97
C MET A 98 20.01 -14.09 -15.14
N GLU A 99 20.77 -15.08 -15.57
CA GLU A 99 20.36 -16.47 -15.71
C GLU A 99 20.00 -17.10 -14.35
N GLU A 100 20.77 -16.78 -13.31
CA GLU A 100 20.46 -17.23 -11.94
C GLU A 100 19.20 -16.55 -11.42
N ASN A 101 19.01 -15.27 -11.68
CA ASN A 101 17.80 -14.54 -11.34
C ASN A 101 16.56 -15.09 -12.10
N ILE A 102 16.68 -15.44 -13.37
CA ILE A 102 15.58 -16.07 -14.12
C ILE A 102 15.20 -17.40 -13.46
N ARG A 103 16.19 -18.27 -13.17
CA ARG A 103 15.94 -19.56 -12.48
C ARG A 103 15.31 -19.36 -11.11
N LEU A 104 15.81 -18.41 -10.32
CA LEU A 104 15.22 -18.06 -9.03
C LEU A 104 13.73 -17.73 -9.16
N VAL A 105 13.36 -16.89 -10.11
CA VAL A 105 11.97 -16.47 -10.32
C VAL A 105 11.12 -17.65 -10.81
N GLN A 106 11.63 -18.45 -11.74
CA GLN A 106 10.93 -19.64 -12.25
C GLN A 106 10.66 -20.64 -11.12
N ASP A 107 11.67 -20.94 -10.28
CA ASP A 107 11.52 -21.84 -9.14
C ASP A 107 10.51 -21.31 -8.13
N PHE A 108 10.58 -20.02 -7.80
CA PHE A 108 9.63 -19.38 -6.90
C PHE A 108 8.20 -19.45 -7.44
N VAL A 109 7.99 -19.08 -8.70
CA VAL A 109 6.67 -19.08 -9.34
C VAL A 109 6.12 -20.50 -9.45
N GLN A 110 6.94 -21.46 -9.86
CA GLN A 110 6.52 -22.86 -10.00
C GLN A 110 6.08 -23.45 -8.66
N ASN A 111 6.87 -23.22 -7.60
CA ASN A 111 6.62 -23.84 -6.31
C ASN A 111 5.55 -23.11 -5.47
N THR A 112 5.30 -21.82 -5.75
CA THR A 112 4.40 -21.01 -4.92
C THR A 112 3.03 -20.79 -5.58
N PHE A 113 2.99 -20.58 -6.90
CA PHE A 113 1.76 -20.15 -7.58
C PHE A 113 1.23 -21.16 -8.57
N ILE A 114 2.10 -21.75 -9.42
CA ILE A 114 1.69 -22.73 -10.41
C ILE A 114 1.22 -24.01 -9.73
N SER A 115 1.94 -24.48 -8.71
CA SER A 115 1.56 -25.64 -7.89
C SER A 115 0.23 -25.44 -7.17
N ASP A 116 -0.16 -24.19 -6.91
CA ASP A 116 -1.43 -23.79 -6.28
C ASP A 116 -2.54 -23.46 -7.30
N GLY A 117 -2.29 -23.70 -8.60
CA GLY A 117 -3.28 -23.59 -9.67
C GLY A 117 -3.46 -22.18 -10.25
N MET A 118 -2.58 -21.24 -9.94
CA MET A 118 -2.56 -19.93 -10.60
C MET A 118 -1.83 -20.00 -11.94
N ILE A 119 -2.21 -19.14 -12.88
CA ILE A 119 -1.38 -18.84 -14.05
C ILE A 119 -0.55 -17.61 -13.71
N ALA A 120 0.73 -17.65 -14.06
CA ALA A 120 1.68 -16.57 -13.82
C ALA A 120 2.28 -16.05 -15.13
N ASP A 121 2.31 -14.73 -15.26
CA ASP A 121 3.00 -14.02 -16.35
C ASP A 121 4.19 -13.27 -15.74
N ILE A 122 5.39 -13.76 -16.04
CA ILE A 122 6.67 -13.30 -15.49
C ILE A 122 7.31 -12.32 -16.45
N ASN A 123 7.74 -11.18 -15.95
CA ASN A 123 8.47 -10.19 -16.73
C ASN A 123 9.60 -9.61 -15.87
N ILE A 124 10.85 -9.87 -16.25
CA ILE A 124 12.04 -9.39 -15.56
C ILE A 124 12.56 -8.15 -16.26
N HIS A 125 12.74 -7.09 -15.51
CA HIS A 125 13.24 -5.82 -15.98
C HIS A 125 14.59 -5.49 -15.33
N ASN A 126 15.49 -4.92 -16.11
CA ASN A 126 16.77 -4.44 -15.62
C ASN A 126 17.11 -3.09 -16.24
N PRO A 127 16.39 -2.01 -15.87
CA PRO A 127 16.67 -0.70 -16.41
C PRO A 127 18.01 -0.15 -15.86
N PRO A 128 18.80 0.57 -16.69
CA PRO A 128 20.00 1.22 -16.21
C PRO A 128 19.68 2.38 -15.26
N VAL A 129 20.63 2.72 -14.41
CA VAL A 129 20.57 3.94 -13.60
C VAL A 129 20.57 5.15 -14.54
N THR A 130 19.63 6.08 -14.33
CA THR A 130 19.49 7.27 -15.18
C THR A 130 19.61 8.56 -14.38
N ASP A 131 19.97 9.66 -15.05
CA ASP A 131 19.85 11.02 -14.52
C ASP A 131 18.36 11.47 -14.45
N SER A 132 18.14 12.72 -14.02
CA SER A 132 16.79 13.30 -13.93
C SER A 132 16.07 13.44 -15.28
N ARG A 133 16.81 13.40 -16.40
CA ARG A 133 16.28 13.49 -17.77
C ARG A 133 16.08 12.11 -18.40
N GLY A 134 16.44 11.03 -17.67
CA GLY A 134 16.32 9.65 -18.16
C GLY A 134 17.52 9.20 -19.00
N VAL A 135 18.64 9.92 -18.97
CA VAL A 135 19.87 9.53 -19.65
C VAL A 135 20.61 8.47 -18.82
N PRO A 136 20.96 7.29 -19.38
CA PRO A 136 21.71 6.26 -18.67
C PRO A 136 23.08 6.79 -18.18
N LEU A 137 23.49 6.34 -17.00
CA LEU A 137 24.71 6.77 -16.33
C LEU A 137 25.73 5.63 -16.26
N ASN A 138 27.01 6.03 -16.31
CA ASN A 138 28.16 5.17 -16.05
C ASN A 138 28.48 5.09 -14.54
N LYS A 139 29.56 4.36 -14.17
CA LYS A 139 30.03 4.20 -12.80
C LYS A 139 30.42 5.52 -12.11
N GLU A 140 30.90 6.51 -12.86
CA GLU A 140 31.22 7.85 -12.36
C GLU A 140 30.00 8.78 -12.31
N ARG A 141 28.79 8.25 -12.54
CA ARG A 141 27.53 9.02 -12.62
C ARG A 141 27.50 10.09 -13.72
N LYS A 142 28.28 9.88 -14.79
CA LYS A 142 28.21 10.68 -16.02
C LYS A 142 27.35 9.97 -17.07
N PRO A 143 26.85 10.68 -18.10
CA PRO A 143 26.17 10.03 -19.21
C PRO A 143 26.98 8.90 -19.81
N ALA A 144 26.41 7.72 -19.94
CA ALA A 144 27.08 6.58 -20.57
C ALA A 144 27.15 6.79 -22.09
N SER A 145 28.29 6.53 -22.67
CA SER A 145 28.53 6.68 -24.13
C SER A 145 28.02 5.46 -24.90
N GLY A 146 27.89 4.32 -24.24
CA GLY A 146 27.40 3.06 -24.80
C GLY A 146 26.80 2.13 -23.74
N MET A 147 26.27 1.01 -24.22
CA MET A 147 25.59 0.03 -23.34
C MET A 147 26.55 -0.60 -22.32
N GLU A 148 27.81 -0.78 -22.69
CA GLU A 148 28.87 -1.38 -21.85
C GLU A 148 29.24 -0.50 -20.64
N GLU A 149 29.02 0.81 -20.74
CA GLU A 149 29.26 1.76 -19.65
C GLU A 149 28.06 1.91 -18.71
N MET A 150 26.89 1.46 -19.13
CA MET A 150 25.67 1.63 -18.34
C MET A 150 25.74 0.85 -17.02
N VAL A 151 25.24 1.45 -15.96
CA VAL A 151 25.18 0.82 -14.64
C VAL A 151 23.77 0.28 -14.40
N PHE A 152 23.67 -1.01 -14.14
CA PHE A 152 22.45 -1.72 -13.83
C PHE A 152 22.45 -2.09 -12.35
N GLN A 153 21.52 -1.52 -11.57
CA GLN A 153 21.47 -1.69 -10.11
C GLN A 153 20.06 -1.97 -9.58
N ASN A 154 19.10 -2.17 -10.49
CA ASN A 154 17.71 -2.38 -10.10
C ASN A 154 17.04 -3.48 -10.92
N PRO A 155 17.62 -4.69 -10.97
CA PRO A 155 16.90 -5.81 -11.54
C PRO A 155 15.68 -6.12 -10.66
N HIS A 156 14.52 -6.26 -11.29
CA HIS A 156 13.28 -6.57 -10.58
C HIS A 156 12.34 -7.37 -11.47
N VAL A 157 11.47 -8.13 -10.83
CA VAL A 157 10.47 -8.93 -11.52
C VAL A 157 9.07 -8.39 -11.27
N HIS A 158 8.26 -8.36 -12.31
CA HIS A 158 6.82 -8.24 -12.25
C HIS A 158 6.19 -9.59 -12.55
N ILE A 159 5.33 -10.07 -11.67
CA ILE A 159 4.59 -11.31 -11.84
C ILE A 159 3.11 -10.98 -11.78
N LEU A 160 2.41 -11.16 -12.89
CA LEU A 160 0.96 -11.07 -12.92
C LEU A 160 0.35 -12.44 -12.68
N LEU A 161 -0.54 -12.55 -11.70
CA LEU A 161 -1.19 -13.79 -11.29
C LEU A 161 -2.69 -13.70 -11.53
N THR A 162 -3.26 -14.79 -12.01
CA THR A 162 -4.71 -14.90 -12.16
C THR A 162 -5.41 -14.93 -10.79
N VAL A 163 -6.67 -14.53 -10.77
CA VAL A 163 -7.50 -14.48 -9.56
C VAL A 163 -8.48 -15.65 -9.44
N ARG A 164 -8.46 -16.54 -10.45
CA ARG A 164 -9.23 -17.78 -10.49
C ARG A 164 -8.34 -18.93 -10.92
N PRO A 165 -8.49 -20.11 -10.33
CA PRO A 165 -7.96 -21.34 -10.90
C PRO A 165 -8.84 -21.80 -12.08
N MET A 166 -8.37 -22.83 -12.77
CA MET A 166 -9.13 -23.55 -13.78
C MET A 166 -9.58 -24.90 -13.25
N ASP A 167 -10.71 -25.38 -13.77
CA ASP A 167 -11.15 -26.76 -13.57
C ASP A 167 -10.34 -27.74 -14.43
N GLU A 168 -10.64 -29.04 -14.32
CA GLU A 168 -9.96 -30.11 -15.09
C GLU A 168 -10.18 -29.97 -16.61
N ASP A 169 -11.26 -29.32 -17.03
CA ASP A 169 -11.60 -29.07 -18.44
C ASP A 169 -10.97 -27.76 -18.97
N GLY A 170 -10.21 -27.02 -18.13
CA GLY A 170 -9.57 -25.75 -18.49
C GLY A 170 -10.51 -24.56 -18.56
N ASN A 171 -11.63 -24.59 -17.87
CA ASN A 171 -12.53 -23.44 -17.73
C ASN A 171 -12.25 -22.69 -16.44
N TRP A 172 -12.50 -21.37 -16.44
CA TRP A 172 -12.36 -20.54 -15.25
C TRP A 172 -13.37 -20.92 -14.18
N MET A 173 -12.93 -21.30 -13.01
CA MET A 173 -13.79 -21.62 -11.87
C MET A 173 -14.57 -20.40 -11.38
N ALA A 174 -15.78 -20.61 -10.90
CA ALA A 174 -16.60 -19.55 -10.34
C ALA A 174 -16.08 -19.09 -8.96
N LYS A 175 -15.97 -17.78 -8.71
CA LYS A 175 -15.51 -17.21 -7.41
C LYS A 175 -16.43 -17.53 -6.24
N SER A 176 -17.67 -17.87 -6.53
CA SER A 176 -18.63 -18.26 -5.51
C SER A 176 -19.66 -19.21 -6.08
N GLN A 177 -20.10 -20.13 -5.24
CA GLN A 177 -21.21 -21.01 -5.51
C GLN A 177 -22.50 -20.41 -4.94
N LYS A 178 -23.60 -20.54 -5.67
CA LYS A 178 -24.90 -20.05 -5.20
C LYS A 178 -25.33 -20.85 -3.97
N GLU A 179 -25.61 -20.15 -2.90
CA GLU A 179 -26.15 -20.72 -1.67
C GLU A 179 -27.60 -20.35 -1.48
N TYR A 180 -28.36 -21.31 -0.98
CA TYR A 180 -29.76 -21.15 -0.66
C TYR A 180 -29.95 -21.20 0.85
N VAL A 181 -30.86 -20.36 1.34
CA VAL A 181 -31.32 -20.43 2.72
C VAL A 181 -32.28 -21.61 2.83
N CYS A 182 -31.88 -22.61 3.61
CA CYS A 182 -32.62 -23.83 3.82
C CYS A 182 -33.03 -23.94 5.29
N LYS A 183 -34.19 -24.54 5.55
CA LYS A 183 -34.74 -24.67 6.88
C LYS A 183 -35.24 -26.08 7.14
N LYS A 184 -35.07 -26.55 8.39
CA LYS A 184 -35.64 -27.80 8.91
C LYS A 184 -36.13 -27.53 10.35
N GLY A 185 -37.45 -27.48 10.56
CA GLY A 185 -37.99 -27.01 11.83
C GLY A 185 -37.52 -25.58 12.15
N ASN A 186 -36.90 -25.37 13.29
CA ASN A 186 -36.38 -24.05 13.71
C ASN A 186 -34.92 -23.82 13.29
N VAL A 187 -34.25 -24.79 12.66
CA VAL A 187 -32.85 -24.69 12.25
C VAL A 187 -32.76 -24.13 10.84
N ILE A 188 -31.96 -23.04 10.68
CA ILE A 188 -31.68 -22.44 9.39
C ILE A 188 -30.22 -22.72 9.05
N LYS A 189 -29.97 -23.16 7.81
CA LYS A 189 -28.62 -23.41 7.28
C LYS A 189 -28.53 -22.95 5.83
N ASN A 190 -27.41 -22.31 5.47
CA ASN A 190 -27.12 -22.01 4.07
C ASN A 190 -26.48 -23.23 3.42
N MET A 191 -26.97 -23.62 2.25
CA MET A 191 -26.52 -24.81 1.53
C MET A 191 -26.33 -24.50 0.06
N THR A 192 -25.29 -25.07 -0.53
CA THR A 192 -25.13 -25.10 -1.99
C THR A 192 -26.21 -25.97 -2.64
N ALA A 193 -26.30 -25.94 -3.96
CA ALA A 193 -27.28 -26.78 -4.66
C ALA A 193 -27.02 -28.28 -4.44
N GLU A 194 -25.76 -28.67 -4.31
CA GLU A 194 -25.33 -30.05 -4.09
C GLU A 194 -25.61 -30.50 -2.65
N GLU A 195 -25.19 -29.71 -1.67
CA GLU A 195 -25.50 -29.98 -0.25
C GLU A 195 -27.01 -30.07 0.00
N PHE A 196 -27.78 -29.17 -0.63
CA PHE A 196 -29.23 -29.24 -0.53
C PHE A 196 -29.80 -30.51 -1.15
N ARG A 197 -29.23 -30.99 -2.28
CA ARG A 197 -29.70 -32.23 -2.91
C ARG A 197 -29.54 -33.42 -1.97
N ALA A 198 -28.43 -33.50 -1.25
CA ALA A 198 -28.20 -34.53 -0.22
C ALA A 198 -29.08 -34.33 1.02
N ALA A 199 -29.26 -33.08 1.48
CA ALA A 199 -30.03 -32.74 2.68
C ALA A 199 -31.55 -32.83 2.46
N LYS A 200 -32.04 -32.72 1.25
CA LYS A 200 -33.48 -32.77 0.93
C LYS A 200 -34.14 -34.04 1.44
N LEU A 201 -33.49 -35.20 1.33
CA LEU A 201 -33.98 -36.48 1.83
C LEU A 201 -34.07 -36.52 3.37
N GLN A 202 -33.37 -35.63 4.04
CA GLN A 202 -33.40 -35.48 5.50
C GLN A 202 -34.45 -34.47 5.99
N GLY A 203 -35.31 -33.96 5.09
CA GLY A 203 -36.39 -33.03 5.44
C GLY A 203 -35.98 -31.54 5.43
N TRP A 204 -34.87 -31.18 4.80
CA TRP A 204 -34.52 -29.77 4.58
C TRP A 204 -35.28 -29.20 3.39
N GLU A 205 -35.78 -27.98 3.53
CA GLU A 205 -36.52 -27.25 2.52
C GLU A 205 -35.88 -25.89 2.25
N LYS A 206 -35.94 -25.41 0.99
CA LYS A 206 -35.54 -24.05 0.63
C LYS A 206 -36.65 -23.08 0.97
N GLU A 207 -36.31 -21.88 1.42
CA GLU A 207 -37.25 -20.79 1.61
C GLU A 207 -37.62 -20.11 0.28
N TYR A 208 -38.90 -19.75 0.15
CA TYR A 208 -39.47 -18.99 -0.95
C TYR A 208 -40.32 -17.82 -0.42
N GLN A 209 -40.58 -16.81 -1.24
CA GLN A 209 -41.52 -15.74 -0.84
C GLN A 209 -42.96 -16.15 -1.05
N TYR A 210 -43.76 -15.85 -0.05
CA TYR A 210 -45.20 -16.06 -0.03
C TYR A 210 -45.92 -14.78 0.41
N TRP A 211 -47.17 -14.59 -0.07
CA TRP A 211 -48.02 -13.52 0.40
C TRP A 211 -48.66 -13.88 1.75
N LYS A 212 -48.49 -13.00 2.76
CA LYS A 212 -49.25 -13.05 4.02
C LYS A 212 -49.96 -11.70 4.18
N GLY A 213 -51.22 -11.65 3.73
CA GLY A 213 -51.94 -10.41 3.59
C GLY A 213 -51.27 -9.50 2.55
N LYS A 214 -50.86 -8.28 2.94
CA LYS A 214 -50.18 -7.31 2.07
C LYS A 214 -48.62 -7.41 2.11
N LYS A 215 -48.08 -8.33 2.91
CA LYS A 215 -46.63 -8.45 3.08
C LYS A 215 -46.11 -9.74 2.45
N LYS A 216 -44.89 -9.66 1.90
CA LYS A 216 -44.13 -10.81 1.43
C LYS A 216 -43.26 -11.34 2.57
N ILE A 217 -43.36 -12.62 2.87
CA ILE A 217 -42.55 -13.29 3.91
C ILE A 217 -41.82 -14.50 3.31
N TRP A 218 -40.70 -14.87 3.93
CA TRP A 218 -39.93 -16.05 3.53
C TRP A 218 -40.36 -17.24 4.39
N LEU A 219 -40.78 -18.32 3.74
CA LEU A 219 -41.19 -19.56 4.36
C LEU A 219 -40.75 -20.75 3.53
N THR A 220 -40.69 -21.91 4.16
CA THR A 220 -40.55 -23.17 3.43
C THR A 220 -41.88 -23.57 2.78
N PRO A 221 -41.88 -24.45 1.77
CA PRO A 221 -43.10 -24.98 1.18
C PRO A 221 -44.04 -25.61 2.20
N SER A 222 -43.53 -26.39 3.17
CA SER A 222 -44.32 -27.01 4.20
C SER A 222 -44.98 -26.00 5.16
N GLU A 223 -44.21 -24.96 5.56
CA GLU A 223 -44.75 -23.89 6.43
C GLU A 223 -45.80 -23.04 5.69
N ALA A 224 -45.63 -22.81 4.42
CA ALA A 224 -46.57 -22.05 3.60
C ALA A 224 -47.86 -22.87 3.34
N PHE A 225 -47.71 -24.15 3.12
CA PHE A 225 -48.85 -25.06 2.94
C PHE A 225 -49.73 -25.11 4.18
N SER A 226 -49.12 -25.22 5.38
CA SER A 226 -49.88 -25.25 6.66
C SER A 226 -50.67 -23.93 6.91
N GLN A 227 -50.23 -22.81 6.30
CA GLN A 227 -50.86 -21.49 6.43
C GLN A 227 -51.70 -21.12 5.18
N ASN A 228 -51.87 -22.01 4.23
CA ASN A 228 -52.57 -21.83 2.94
C ASN A 228 -52.14 -20.55 2.19
N LEU A 229 -50.82 -20.30 2.10
CA LEU A 229 -50.27 -19.10 1.51
C LEU A 229 -49.82 -19.32 0.05
N VAL A 230 -50.02 -18.30 -0.78
CA VAL A 230 -49.68 -18.33 -2.21
C VAL A 230 -48.22 -17.92 -2.43
N ARG A 231 -47.48 -18.76 -3.16
CA ARG A 231 -46.07 -18.49 -3.52
C ARG A 231 -45.95 -17.34 -4.52
N VAL A 232 -45.01 -16.44 -4.25
CA VAL A 232 -44.71 -15.25 -5.05
C VAL A 232 -43.42 -15.42 -5.88
N SER A 233 -42.38 -15.98 -5.24
CA SER A 233 -41.08 -16.09 -5.93
C SER A 233 -40.93 -17.39 -6.70
N LYS A 234 -40.48 -17.28 -7.95
CA LYS A 234 -40.08 -18.45 -8.75
C LYS A 234 -38.83 -19.12 -8.16
N ASN A 235 -37.86 -18.31 -7.74
CA ASN A 235 -36.59 -18.76 -7.23
C ASN A 235 -36.58 -18.83 -5.70
N PRO A 236 -35.85 -19.79 -5.10
CA PRO A 236 -35.67 -19.87 -3.67
C PRO A 236 -34.82 -18.69 -3.17
N ARG A 237 -34.92 -18.41 -1.87
CA ARG A 237 -34.08 -17.44 -1.18
C ARG A 237 -32.62 -17.87 -1.27
N SER A 238 -31.78 -17.01 -1.76
CA SER A 238 -30.34 -17.20 -1.80
C SER A 238 -29.65 -16.19 -0.91
N THR A 239 -28.44 -16.52 -0.45
CA THR A 239 -27.56 -15.55 0.18
C THR A 239 -27.13 -14.48 -0.82
N PRO A 240 -26.86 -13.23 -0.39
CA PRO A 240 -26.52 -12.13 -1.31
C PRO A 240 -25.28 -12.40 -2.16
N TYR A 241 -24.28 -13.10 -1.59
CA TYR A 241 -22.97 -13.29 -2.23
C TYR A 241 -22.65 -14.76 -2.55
N GLY A 242 -23.49 -15.70 -2.11
CA GLY A 242 -23.20 -17.13 -2.19
C GLY A 242 -22.07 -17.56 -1.25
N ARG A 243 -21.63 -18.80 -1.36
CA ARG A 243 -20.44 -19.32 -0.68
C ARG A 243 -19.24 -19.04 -1.57
N ARG A 244 -18.29 -18.28 -1.04
CA ARG A 244 -17.05 -18.02 -1.75
C ARG A 244 -16.20 -19.29 -1.83
N ASP A 245 -15.42 -19.38 -2.88
CA ASP A 245 -14.45 -20.44 -3.02
C ASP A 245 -13.32 -20.29 -2.01
N ALA A 246 -13.02 -21.34 -1.24
CA ALA A 246 -12.07 -21.30 -0.13
C ALA A 246 -10.63 -21.07 -0.62
N GLN A 247 -10.25 -21.63 -1.77
CA GLN A 247 -8.92 -21.44 -2.34
C GLN A 247 -8.72 -20.00 -2.78
N MET A 248 -9.71 -19.41 -3.46
CA MET A 248 -9.65 -18.02 -3.88
C MET A 248 -9.69 -17.04 -2.69
N GLU A 249 -10.40 -17.37 -1.60
CA GLU A 249 -10.37 -16.58 -0.36
C GLU A 249 -9.00 -16.64 0.31
N ARG A 250 -8.40 -17.84 0.41
CA ARG A 250 -7.03 -18.00 0.90
C ARG A 250 -6.05 -17.15 0.12
N TRP A 251 -6.13 -17.14 -1.21
CA TRP A 251 -5.26 -16.30 -2.05
C TRP A 251 -5.38 -14.79 -1.78
N ASN A 252 -6.49 -14.35 -1.18
CA ASN A 252 -6.72 -12.94 -0.84
C ASN A 252 -6.44 -12.62 0.63
N SER A 253 -6.04 -13.60 1.43
CA SER A 253 -5.79 -13.41 2.85
C SER A 253 -4.46 -12.72 3.13
N THR A 254 -4.36 -12.11 4.30
CA THR A 254 -3.10 -11.52 4.78
C THR A 254 -2.06 -12.60 5.05
N GLU A 255 -2.50 -13.76 5.52
CA GLU A 255 -1.67 -14.93 5.79
C GLU A 255 -0.99 -15.41 4.52
N ALA A 256 -1.72 -15.52 3.39
CA ALA A 256 -1.12 -15.89 2.11
C ALA A 256 -0.06 -14.87 1.66
N LEU A 257 -0.26 -13.58 1.87
CA LEU A 257 0.75 -12.58 1.57
C LEU A 257 2.03 -12.79 2.40
N LEU A 258 1.88 -13.08 3.68
CA LEU A 258 3.04 -13.37 4.56
C LEU A 258 3.75 -14.66 4.13
N GLU A 259 3.00 -15.70 3.76
CA GLU A 259 3.55 -16.94 3.19
C GLU A 259 4.34 -16.67 1.90
N TYR A 260 3.81 -15.88 0.97
CA TYR A 260 4.49 -15.52 -0.28
C TYR A 260 5.79 -14.73 -0.01
N ARG A 261 5.76 -13.80 0.93
CA ARG A 261 6.95 -13.04 1.34
C ARG A 261 8.03 -13.95 1.94
N SER A 262 7.63 -14.86 2.83
CA SER A 262 8.55 -15.86 3.44
C SER A 262 9.07 -16.85 2.39
N SER A 263 8.21 -17.29 1.46
CA SER A 263 8.63 -18.13 0.35
C SER A 263 9.66 -17.44 -0.55
N TRP A 264 9.42 -16.17 -0.90
CA TRP A 264 10.38 -15.37 -1.67
C TRP A 264 11.73 -15.25 -0.98
N GLU A 265 11.75 -14.92 0.31
CA GLU A 265 12.97 -14.86 1.10
C GLU A 265 13.76 -16.17 1.03
N LYS A 266 13.09 -17.32 1.22
CA LYS A 266 13.71 -18.63 1.17
C LYS A 266 14.33 -18.94 -0.20
N HIS A 267 13.62 -18.62 -1.28
CA HIS A 267 14.11 -18.83 -2.65
C HIS A 267 15.32 -17.93 -2.93
N VAL A 268 15.26 -16.65 -2.58
CA VAL A 268 16.37 -15.71 -2.74
C VAL A 268 17.59 -16.18 -1.97
N ASN A 269 17.43 -16.53 -0.68
CA ASN A 269 18.54 -16.97 0.16
C ASN A 269 19.14 -18.29 -0.32
N ARG A 270 18.34 -19.22 -0.82
CA ARG A 270 18.82 -20.45 -1.45
C ARG A 270 19.62 -20.16 -2.72
N ALA A 271 19.13 -19.28 -3.60
CA ALA A 271 19.83 -18.93 -4.83
C ALA A 271 21.18 -18.25 -4.54
N LEU A 272 21.22 -17.33 -3.56
CA LEU A 272 22.46 -16.69 -3.10
C LEU A 272 23.46 -17.73 -2.54
N GLU A 273 22.97 -18.67 -1.76
CA GLU A 273 23.80 -19.76 -1.21
C GLU A 273 24.38 -20.66 -2.31
N GLN A 274 23.56 -21.08 -3.26
CA GLN A 274 23.98 -21.89 -4.42
C GLN A 274 25.02 -21.16 -5.28
N ALA A 275 24.93 -19.83 -5.37
CA ALA A 275 25.92 -19.00 -6.06
C ALA A 275 27.15 -18.66 -5.19
N GLY A 276 27.27 -19.24 -3.98
CA GLY A 276 28.39 -19.01 -3.06
C GLY A 276 28.41 -17.59 -2.48
N ARG A 277 27.28 -16.89 -2.42
CA ARG A 277 27.18 -15.53 -1.88
C ARG A 277 26.89 -15.58 -0.39
N THR A 278 27.47 -14.62 0.33
CA THR A 278 27.29 -14.47 1.80
C THR A 278 26.09 -13.61 2.17
N GLU A 279 25.64 -12.79 1.23
CA GLU A 279 24.49 -11.92 1.41
C GLU A 279 23.24 -12.74 1.68
N ARG A 280 22.38 -12.22 2.56
CA ARG A 280 21.05 -12.80 2.87
C ARG A 280 20.03 -11.69 2.97
N VAL A 281 18.79 -12.00 2.60
CA VAL A 281 17.63 -11.13 2.78
C VAL A 281 16.74 -11.64 3.90
N ASP A 282 15.98 -10.75 4.53
CA ASP A 282 15.04 -11.07 5.61
C ASP A 282 13.73 -10.32 5.33
N CYS A 283 12.63 -11.05 5.26
CA CYS A 283 11.30 -10.51 4.93
C CYS A 283 10.62 -9.79 6.09
N ARG A 284 11.13 -9.95 7.31
CA ARG A 284 10.61 -9.30 8.51
C ARG A 284 10.92 -7.81 8.50
N SER A 285 10.12 -7.03 9.19
CA SER A 285 10.44 -5.63 9.44
C SER A 285 11.74 -5.50 10.25
N TYR A 286 12.43 -4.37 10.14
CA TYR A 286 13.63 -4.13 10.95
C TYR A 286 13.36 -4.23 12.45
N GLN A 287 12.16 -3.83 12.89
CA GLN A 287 11.74 -3.96 14.28
C GLN A 287 11.65 -5.44 14.70
N GLU A 288 11.06 -6.30 13.88
CA GLU A 288 10.98 -7.75 14.14
C GLU A 288 12.35 -8.44 14.06
N GLN A 289 13.28 -7.87 13.27
CA GLN A 289 14.68 -8.31 13.22
C GLN A 289 15.48 -7.85 14.45
N GLY A 290 14.90 -7.08 15.35
CA GLY A 290 15.62 -6.47 16.48
C GLY A 290 16.61 -5.39 16.05
N LYS A 291 16.48 -4.87 14.82
CA LYS A 291 17.32 -3.78 14.31
C LYS A 291 16.66 -2.45 14.69
N ASP A 292 17.40 -1.63 15.37
CA ASP A 292 16.94 -0.30 15.77
C ASP A 292 17.17 0.75 14.67
N THR A 293 17.02 0.37 13.43
CA THR A 293 17.11 1.24 12.29
C THR A 293 15.73 1.38 11.65
N ILE A 294 15.37 2.59 11.30
CA ILE A 294 14.14 2.89 10.57
C ILE A 294 14.40 2.57 9.10
N SER A 295 13.51 1.79 8.47
CA SER A 295 13.59 1.51 7.04
C SER A 295 13.24 2.75 6.23
N GLY A 296 13.99 3.02 5.16
CA GLY A 296 13.63 4.04 4.16
C GLY A 296 12.30 3.71 3.46
N ILE A 297 11.67 4.74 2.90
CA ILE A 297 10.50 4.59 2.05
C ILE A 297 10.91 4.48 0.58
N HIS A 298 10.16 3.70 -0.18
CA HIS A 298 10.40 3.59 -1.62
C HIS A 298 10.10 4.92 -2.32
N LEU A 299 11.10 5.47 -3.00
CA LEU A 299 10.99 6.79 -3.64
C LEU A 299 10.09 6.78 -4.87
N GLY A 300 10.07 5.66 -5.61
CA GLY A 300 9.47 5.60 -6.95
C GLY A 300 10.27 6.39 -8.00
N SER A 301 9.93 6.21 -9.27
CA SER A 301 10.68 6.80 -10.39
C SER A 301 10.62 8.33 -10.43
N TYR A 302 9.50 8.92 -10.02
CA TYR A 302 9.32 10.37 -10.02
C TYR A 302 10.12 11.06 -8.91
N ALA A 303 9.99 10.58 -7.67
CA ALA A 303 10.68 11.16 -6.53
C ALA A 303 12.20 10.96 -6.57
N SER A 304 12.68 9.86 -7.15
CA SER A 304 14.12 9.63 -7.34
C SER A 304 14.75 10.59 -8.37
N LYS A 305 13.97 11.04 -9.36
CA LYS A 305 14.41 12.01 -10.37
C LYS A 305 14.42 13.46 -9.89
N LYS A 306 13.51 13.82 -8.98
CA LYS A 306 13.39 15.17 -8.38
C LYS A 306 14.03 15.22 -6.99
N LYS A 307 15.33 14.96 -6.89
CA LYS A 307 16.11 15.09 -5.65
C LYS A 307 15.86 16.47 -5.00
N GLY A 308 15.52 16.46 -3.70
CA GLY A 308 15.34 17.67 -2.91
C GLY A 308 13.98 18.37 -3.01
N ALA A 309 13.18 18.17 -4.07
CA ALA A 309 11.85 18.75 -4.22
C ALA A 309 10.72 17.78 -3.85
N SER A 310 11.05 16.52 -3.56
CA SER A 310 10.08 15.48 -3.21
C SER A 310 10.07 15.28 -1.69
N ALA A 311 8.90 15.37 -1.07
CA ALA A 311 8.70 15.07 0.36
C ALA A 311 9.25 13.67 0.74
N ARG A 312 9.11 12.68 -0.13
CA ARG A 312 9.66 11.33 0.07
C ARG A 312 11.18 11.30 0.16
N TYR A 313 11.86 12.10 -0.65
CA TYR A 313 13.31 12.21 -0.60
C TYR A 313 13.76 12.85 0.71
N GLN A 314 13.11 13.93 1.12
CA GLN A 314 13.38 14.60 2.39
C GLN A 314 13.17 13.67 3.58
N ILE A 315 12.07 12.91 3.59
CA ILE A 315 11.80 11.89 4.61
C ILE A 315 12.93 10.85 4.68
N ASN A 316 13.46 10.38 3.55
CA ASN A 316 14.55 9.41 3.58
C ASN A 316 15.87 10.00 4.09
N GLU A 317 16.18 11.26 3.79
CA GLU A 317 17.35 11.95 4.35
C GLU A 317 17.20 12.12 5.88
N GLU A 318 16.02 12.43 6.36
CA GLU A 318 15.77 12.53 7.80
C GLU A 318 15.85 11.16 8.49
N ILE A 319 15.28 10.10 7.90
CA ILE A 319 15.42 8.74 8.40
C ILE A 319 16.90 8.37 8.52
N LYS A 320 17.71 8.72 7.54
CA LYS A 320 19.15 8.48 7.56
C LYS A 320 19.82 9.21 8.74
N SER A 321 19.49 10.49 8.90
CA SER A 321 19.99 11.30 10.02
C SER A 321 19.58 10.71 11.38
N ILE A 322 18.32 10.30 11.53
CA ILE A 322 17.81 9.65 12.75
C ILE A 322 18.55 8.33 13.04
N ASN A 323 18.77 7.52 12.02
CA ASN A 323 19.49 6.25 12.17
C ASN A 323 20.96 6.47 12.59
N GLU A 324 21.61 7.51 12.09
CA GLU A 324 22.96 7.92 12.51
C GLU A 324 22.98 8.35 13.97
N ILE A 325 22.03 9.21 14.38
CA ILE A 325 21.87 9.65 15.76
C ILE A 325 21.64 8.46 16.69
N ASN A 326 20.74 7.56 16.36
CA ASN A 326 20.44 6.36 17.14
C ASN A 326 21.68 5.47 17.33
N LYS A 327 22.50 5.30 16.28
CA LYS A 327 23.74 4.55 16.34
C LYS A 327 24.77 5.16 17.30
N ASP A 328 24.92 6.49 17.23
CA ASP A 328 25.84 7.24 18.10
C ASP A 328 25.41 7.19 19.57
N ILE A 329 24.10 7.29 19.82
CA ILE A 329 23.53 7.20 21.16
C ILE A 329 23.85 5.85 21.80
N ARG A 330 23.69 4.75 21.08
CA ARG A 330 23.99 3.41 21.64
C ARG A 330 25.43 3.23 22.00
N LYS A 331 26.31 3.57 21.06
CA LYS A 331 27.75 3.45 21.33
C LYS A 331 28.12 4.18 22.62
N LYS A 332 27.51 5.35 22.83
CA LYS A 332 27.77 6.12 24.05
C LYS A 332 27.16 5.49 25.29
N ILE A 333 26.00 4.85 25.18
CA ILE A 333 25.39 4.13 26.30
C ILE A 333 26.27 2.94 26.69
N GLU A 334 26.76 2.15 25.71
CA GLU A 334 27.67 1.05 25.96
C GLU A 334 29.00 1.51 26.62
N ASP A 335 29.55 2.61 26.13
CA ASP A 335 30.75 3.24 26.72
C ASP A 335 30.48 3.70 28.16
N ILE A 336 29.28 4.21 28.42
CA ILE A 336 28.78 4.65 29.73
C ILE A 336 28.70 3.47 30.72
N GLU A 337 28.05 2.40 30.32
CA GLU A 337 27.86 1.23 31.18
C GLU A 337 29.20 0.58 31.56
N LYS A 338 30.17 0.61 30.65
CA LYS A 338 31.50 0.06 30.86
C LYS A 338 32.37 0.90 31.81
N GLU A 339 32.34 2.23 31.68
CA GLU A 339 33.09 3.13 32.57
C GLU A 339 32.53 3.19 33.98
N LEU A 340 31.21 3.03 34.14
CA LEU A 340 30.56 2.93 35.45
C LEU A 340 31.10 1.73 36.27
N ALA A 341 31.52 0.68 35.59
CA ALA A 341 32.08 -0.53 36.25
C ALA A 341 33.50 -0.32 36.76
N ASP A 342 34.31 0.54 36.14
CA ASP A 342 35.78 0.52 36.37
C ASP A 342 36.35 1.62 37.28
N ARG A 343 35.67 2.79 37.55
CA ARG A 343 36.34 3.89 38.31
C ARG A 343 35.42 4.75 39.19
N LYS A 344 35.50 4.62 40.52
CA LYS A 344 34.81 5.51 41.49
C LYS A 344 35.31 6.96 41.54
N GLY A 345 36.54 7.26 41.13
CA GLY A 345 37.17 8.58 41.27
C GLY A 345 36.81 9.60 40.16
N HIS A 346 36.61 9.13 38.95
CA HIS A 346 36.19 9.98 37.79
C HIS A 346 34.71 9.86 37.47
N PHE A 347 33.94 9.23 38.33
CA PHE A 347 32.54 8.88 38.12
C PHE A 347 31.67 10.09 37.80
N TYR A 348 31.78 11.17 38.58
CA TYR A 348 30.95 12.34 38.41
C TYR A 348 31.26 13.11 37.11
N ASP A 349 32.54 13.16 36.71
CA ASP A 349 32.98 13.80 35.49
C ASP A 349 32.42 13.06 34.24
N SER A 350 32.54 11.74 34.29
CA SER A 350 32.02 10.84 33.25
C SER A 350 30.48 10.91 33.19
N LEU A 351 29.83 10.86 34.36
CA LEU A 351 28.36 10.96 34.46
C LEU A 351 27.82 12.30 33.90
N ALA A 352 28.51 13.42 34.19
CA ALA A 352 28.14 14.74 33.70
C ALA A 352 28.21 14.81 32.15
N GLU A 353 29.31 14.31 31.59
CA GLU A 353 29.50 14.27 30.14
C GLU A 353 28.46 13.37 29.46
N GLN A 354 28.08 12.30 30.11
CA GLN A 354 27.09 11.34 29.65
C GLN A 354 25.69 11.92 29.66
N LEU A 355 25.29 12.54 30.76
CA LEU A 355 23.97 13.17 30.88
C LEU A 355 23.82 14.33 29.90
N GLY A 356 24.85 15.20 29.76
CA GLY A 356 24.83 16.29 28.80
C GLY A 356 24.71 15.80 27.35
N THR A 357 25.34 14.67 27.06
CA THR A 357 25.27 14.04 25.73
C THR A 357 23.90 13.43 25.46
N LEU A 358 23.36 12.66 26.42
CA LEU A 358 22.01 12.07 26.33
C LEU A 358 20.93 13.15 26.17
N GLU A 359 21.06 14.25 26.92
CA GLU A 359 20.14 15.38 26.83
C GLU A 359 20.16 16.01 25.43
N SER A 360 21.35 16.22 24.87
CA SER A 360 21.51 16.68 23.49
C SER A 360 20.86 15.75 22.47
N ASP A 361 21.03 14.44 22.67
CA ASP A 361 20.49 13.42 21.78
C ASP A 361 18.96 13.34 21.86
N ILE A 362 18.37 13.47 23.06
CA ILE A 362 16.92 13.56 23.26
C ILE A 362 16.35 14.82 22.55
N VAL A 363 17.05 15.96 22.68
CA VAL A 363 16.67 17.20 21.99
C VAL A 363 16.69 17.00 20.47
N SER A 364 17.72 16.35 19.94
CA SER A 364 17.86 16.08 18.51
C SER A 364 16.75 15.16 17.99
N LEU A 365 16.39 14.11 18.73
CA LEU A 365 15.28 13.24 18.38
C LEU A 365 13.93 13.97 18.39
N ARG A 366 13.73 14.90 19.34
CA ARG A 366 12.50 15.73 19.38
C ARG A 366 12.41 16.65 18.18
N CYS A 367 13.51 17.31 17.79
CA CYS A 367 13.52 18.15 16.59
C CYS A 367 13.20 17.32 15.32
N SER A 368 13.72 16.09 15.26
CA SER A 368 13.43 15.18 14.15
C SER A 368 11.97 14.71 14.14
N LEU A 369 11.39 14.49 15.32
CA LEU A 369 9.97 14.17 15.46
C LEU A 369 9.08 15.32 14.96
N ASP A 370 9.38 16.57 15.41
CA ASP A 370 8.65 17.75 14.99
C ASP A 370 8.69 17.93 13.46
N SER A 371 9.85 17.67 12.84
CA SER A 371 10.00 17.74 11.39
C SER A 371 9.16 16.67 10.67
N LEU A 372 9.15 15.44 11.18
CA LEU A 372 8.30 14.37 10.63
C LEU A 372 6.80 14.68 10.80
N GLU A 373 6.41 15.27 11.90
CA GLU A 373 5.02 15.69 12.12
C GLU A 373 4.60 16.80 11.15
N GLN A 374 5.48 17.76 10.88
CA GLN A 374 5.23 18.80 9.88
C GLN A 374 5.07 18.21 8.48
N GLN A 375 5.92 17.25 8.11
CA GLN A 375 5.82 16.57 6.81
C GLN A 375 4.55 15.74 6.71
N LYS A 376 4.18 15.01 7.78
CA LYS A 376 2.92 14.28 7.88
C LYS A 376 1.72 15.22 7.74
N ALA A 377 1.76 16.39 8.35
CA ALA A 377 0.71 17.40 8.25
C ALA A 377 0.58 17.95 6.83
N ALA A 378 1.69 18.27 6.18
CA ALA A 378 1.72 18.73 4.79
C ALA A 378 1.17 17.67 3.83
N LEU A 379 1.66 16.42 3.94
CA LEU A 379 1.17 15.31 3.12
C LEU A 379 -0.33 15.05 3.36
N GLY A 380 -0.79 15.17 4.61
CA GLY A 380 -2.20 15.03 4.96
C GLY A 380 -3.08 16.15 4.38
N GLN A 381 -2.53 17.35 4.18
CA GLN A 381 -3.21 18.45 3.50
C GLN A 381 -3.32 18.18 1.99
N ASP A 382 -2.23 17.72 1.37
CA ASP A 382 -2.19 17.38 -0.04
C ASP A 382 -3.15 16.23 -0.37
N ILE A 383 -3.18 15.20 0.48
CA ILE A 383 -4.14 14.08 0.37
C ILE A 383 -5.57 14.61 0.40
N ARG A 384 -5.94 15.47 1.35
CA ARG A 384 -7.31 16.01 1.45
C ARG A 384 -7.68 16.82 0.22
N SER A 385 -6.78 17.69 -0.24
CA SER A 385 -6.99 18.53 -1.41
C SER A 385 -7.25 17.69 -2.68
N LEU A 386 -6.40 16.68 -2.91
CA LEU A 386 -6.52 15.80 -4.06
C LEU A 386 -7.76 14.88 -3.95
N GLN A 387 -8.06 14.37 -2.76
CA GLN A 387 -9.24 13.55 -2.47
C GLN A 387 -10.54 14.30 -2.76
N ASP A 388 -10.61 15.58 -2.36
CA ASP A 388 -11.79 16.40 -2.60
C ASP A 388 -12.03 16.63 -4.09
N SER A 389 -10.98 16.91 -4.88
CA SER A 389 -11.08 17.05 -6.34
C SER A 389 -11.47 15.74 -7.01
N ILE A 390 -10.87 14.63 -6.61
CA ILE A 390 -11.19 13.29 -7.11
C ILE A 390 -12.66 12.93 -6.80
N ASN A 391 -13.12 13.16 -5.58
CA ASN A 391 -14.49 12.86 -5.16
C ASN A 391 -15.52 13.66 -5.98
N ARG A 392 -15.26 14.96 -6.24
CA ARG A 392 -16.12 15.78 -7.09
C ARG A 392 -16.24 15.19 -8.50
N ILE A 393 -15.12 14.82 -9.12
CA ILE A 393 -15.11 14.23 -10.46
C ILE A 393 -15.81 12.88 -10.49
N GLN A 394 -15.54 12.02 -9.52
CA GLN A 394 -16.19 10.70 -9.45
C GLN A 394 -17.70 10.82 -9.35
N THR A 395 -18.20 11.74 -8.53
CA THR A 395 -19.64 12.00 -8.40
C THR A 395 -20.27 12.44 -9.73
N VAL A 396 -19.58 13.36 -10.44
CA VAL A 396 -20.02 13.81 -11.78
C VAL A 396 -19.97 12.66 -12.78
N GLN A 397 -18.91 11.89 -12.79
CA GLN A 397 -18.72 10.74 -13.68
C GLN A 397 -19.82 9.69 -13.50
N GLU A 398 -20.17 9.38 -12.25
CA GLU A 398 -21.27 8.45 -11.94
C GLU A 398 -22.61 8.97 -12.42
N THR A 399 -22.88 10.26 -12.19
CA THR A 399 -24.10 10.91 -12.65
C THR A 399 -24.23 10.87 -14.18
N ILE A 400 -23.14 11.18 -14.89
CA ILE A 400 -23.13 11.16 -16.36
C ILE A 400 -23.26 9.72 -16.88
N ARG A 401 -22.58 8.75 -16.26
CA ARG A 401 -22.71 7.34 -16.63
C ARG A 401 -24.14 6.83 -16.49
N ALA A 402 -24.79 7.14 -15.37
CA ALA A 402 -26.19 6.74 -15.15
C ALA A 402 -27.10 7.32 -16.23
N LYS A 403 -26.99 8.65 -16.52
CA LYS A 403 -27.77 9.31 -17.57
C LYS A 403 -27.47 8.76 -18.97
N ASN A 404 -26.20 8.47 -19.26
CA ASN A 404 -25.83 7.91 -20.55
C ASN A 404 -26.33 6.47 -20.72
N GLN A 405 -26.43 5.70 -19.63
CA GLN A 405 -27.01 4.36 -19.65
C GLN A 405 -28.51 4.41 -19.93
N ASP A 406 -29.26 5.34 -19.31
CA ASP A 406 -30.67 5.57 -19.59
C ASP A 406 -30.88 5.97 -21.06
N SER A 407 -30.08 6.94 -21.55
CA SER A 407 -30.12 7.38 -22.95
C SER A 407 -29.85 6.21 -23.92
N LYS A 408 -28.86 5.36 -23.63
CA LYS A 408 -28.57 4.19 -24.46
C LYS A 408 -29.71 3.17 -24.47
N GLN A 409 -30.41 2.99 -23.34
CA GLN A 409 -31.57 2.11 -23.28
C GLN A 409 -32.72 2.66 -24.15
N LYS A 410 -32.98 3.97 -24.08
CA LYS A 410 -33.98 4.63 -24.94
C LYS A 410 -33.63 4.51 -26.42
N ILE A 411 -32.38 4.80 -26.77
CA ILE A 411 -31.88 4.66 -28.15
C ILE A 411 -32.10 3.24 -28.66
N ASN A 412 -31.75 2.23 -27.88
CA ASN A 412 -31.94 0.83 -28.24
C ASN A 412 -33.43 0.48 -28.46
N GLN A 413 -34.31 0.94 -27.54
CA GLN A 413 -35.74 0.74 -27.66
C GLN A 413 -36.29 1.38 -28.93
N TRP A 414 -35.92 2.63 -29.19
CA TRP A 414 -36.38 3.37 -30.38
C TRP A 414 -35.80 2.80 -31.66
N THR A 415 -34.57 2.34 -31.66
CA THR A 415 -33.94 1.67 -32.81
C THR A 415 -34.65 0.36 -33.15
N GLU A 416 -35.08 -0.42 -32.15
CA GLU A 416 -35.89 -1.63 -32.42
C GLU A 416 -37.29 -1.29 -32.93
N GLN A 417 -37.92 -0.21 -32.44
CA GLN A 417 -39.20 0.28 -32.94
C GLN A 417 -39.07 0.82 -34.36
N GLU A 418 -38.01 1.57 -34.67
CA GLU A 418 -37.70 2.09 -35.99
C GLU A 418 -37.60 1.00 -37.07
N LYS A 419 -36.91 -0.09 -36.78
CA LYS A 419 -36.75 -1.25 -37.66
C LYS A 419 -38.09 -1.87 -38.10
N CYS A 420 -39.11 -1.73 -37.27
CA CYS A 420 -40.45 -2.27 -37.54
C CYS A 420 -41.33 -1.36 -38.38
N LEU A 421 -40.90 -0.13 -38.68
CA LEU A 421 -41.71 0.88 -39.39
C LEU A 421 -41.20 1.10 -40.83
N PRO A 422 -42.09 1.35 -41.79
CA PRO A 422 -41.70 1.72 -43.16
C PRO A 422 -40.95 3.07 -43.19
N ALA A 423 -39.93 3.20 -44.04
CA ALA A 423 -39.07 4.40 -44.11
C ALA A 423 -39.82 5.71 -44.48
N LYS A 424 -41.05 5.64 -45.01
CA LYS A 424 -41.90 6.80 -45.33
C LYS A 424 -42.89 7.16 -44.20
N ASP A 425 -42.87 6.44 -43.08
CA ASP A 425 -43.76 6.70 -41.96
C ASP A 425 -43.27 7.92 -41.16
N ILE A 426 -44.21 8.80 -40.82
CA ILE A 426 -43.92 9.98 -39.99
C ILE A 426 -43.34 9.56 -38.61
N GLN A 427 -43.78 8.43 -38.06
CA GLN A 427 -43.28 7.90 -36.81
C GLN A 427 -41.83 7.39 -36.95
N HIS A 428 -41.44 6.83 -38.10
CA HIS A 428 -40.07 6.45 -38.40
C HIS A 428 -39.14 7.66 -38.33
N HIS A 429 -39.47 8.77 -38.97
CA HIS A 429 -38.69 9.99 -38.94
C HIS A 429 -38.62 10.61 -37.54
N LYS A 430 -39.69 10.54 -36.76
CA LYS A 430 -39.74 11.04 -35.40
C LYS A 430 -38.83 10.20 -34.47
N LEU A 431 -38.79 8.89 -34.66
CA LEU A 431 -37.89 8.02 -33.91
C LEU A 431 -36.42 8.29 -34.25
N GLN A 432 -36.09 8.49 -35.52
CA GLN A 432 -34.74 8.88 -35.95
C GLN A 432 -34.32 10.20 -35.33
N GLN A 433 -35.21 11.21 -35.31
CA GLN A 433 -34.91 12.47 -34.65
C GLN A 433 -34.68 12.29 -33.15
N ASN A 434 -35.50 11.52 -32.43
CA ASN A 434 -35.35 11.25 -31.03
C ASN A 434 -34.02 10.51 -30.72
N ILE A 435 -33.66 9.55 -31.57
CA ILE A 435 -32.38 8.83 -31.46
C ILE A 435 -31.20 9.79 -31.63
N GLN A 436 -31.27 10.66 -32.64
CA GLN A 436 -30.23 11.66 -32.90
C GLN A 436 -30.09 12.64 -31.73
N GLU A 437 -31.21 13.18 -31.24
CA GLU A 437 -31.20 14.10 -30.08
C GLU A 437 -30.60 13.46 -28.83
N GLU A 438 -30.92 12.17 -28.55
CA GLU A 438 -30.34 11.48 -27.41
C GLU A 438 -28.83 11.15 -27.60
N GLN A 439 -28.41 10.84 -28.84
CA GLN A 439 -27.00 10.68 -29.17
C GLN A 439 -26.23 12.00 -28.99
N GLU A 440 -26.79 13.12 -29.42
CA GLU A 440 -26.22 14.45 -29.21
C GLU A 440 -26.15 14.80 -27.71
N SER A 441 -27.18 14.44 -26.94
CA SER A 441 -27.20 14.61 -25.48
C SER A 441 -26.09 13.82 -24.80
N ILE A 442 -25.81 12.59 -25.24
CA ILE A 442 -24.67 11.79 -24.76
C ILE A 442 -23.34 12.50 -25.09
N ARG A 443 -23.17 12.97 -26.33
CA ARG A 443 -21.98 13.70 -26.77
C ARG A 443 -21.75 14.95 -25.93
N PHE A 444 -22.80 15.73 -25.74
CA PHE A 444 -22.75 16.95 -24.93
C PHE A 444 -22.36 16.68 -23.48
N ARG A 445 -22.95 15.65 -22.85
CA ARG A 445 -22.61 15.26 -21.49
C ARG A 445 -21.13 14.80 -21.38
N ASN A 446 -20.65 14.06 -22.37
CA ASN A 446 -19.25 13.62 -22.40
C ASN A 446 -18.28 14.80 -22.61
N GLN A 447 -18.61 15.75 -23.49
CA GLN A 447 -17.80 16.96 -23.65
C GLN A 447 -17.81 17.83 -22.39
N ARG A 448 -18.96 17.94 -21.73
CA ARG A 448 -19.07 18.66 -20.46
C ARG A 448 -18.24 18.00 -19.36
N PHE A 449 -18.18 16.67 -19.34
CA PHE A 449 -17.31 15.94 -18.41
C PHE A 449 -15.82 16.26 -18.63
N LEU A 450 -15.38 16.29 -19.88
CA LEU A 450 -13.99 16.65 -20.20
C LEU A 450 -13.66 18.08 -19.77
N LYS A 451 -14.61 19.00 -19.93
CA LYS A 451 -14.44 20.38 -19.46
C LYS A 451 -14.36 20.48 -17.94
N ILE A 452 -15.17 19.71 -17.20
CA ILE A 452 -15.12 19.66 -15.74
C ILE A 452 -13.78 19.05 -15.27
N LEU A 453 -13.25 18.03 -15.97
CA LEU A 453 -11.91 17.53 -15.70
C LEU A 453 -10.86 18.62 -15.79
N GLU A 454 -10.92 19.43 -16.85
CA GLU A 454 -10.00 20.54 -17.08
C GLU A 454 -10.14 21.65 -16.04
N GLU A 455 -11.38 21.99 -15.65
CA GLU A 455 -11.69 22.96 -14.58
C GLU A 455 -11.15 22.51 -13.20
N GLU A 456 -11.11 21.19 -12.94
CA GLU A 456 -10.51 20.61 -11.71
C GLU A 456 -8.99 20.36 -11.84
N GLY A 457 -8.37 20.77 -12.96
CA GLY A 457 -6.93 20.74 -13.19
C GLY A 457 -6.38 19.45 -13.81
N PHE A 458 -7.23 18.58 -14.35
CA PHE A 458 -6.81 17.35 -15.03
C PHE A 458 -6.85 17.50 -16.55
N SER A 459 -5.72 17.23 -17.19
CA SER A 459 -5.58 17.39 -18.64
C SER A 459 -6.31 16.32 -19.47
N SER A 460 -6.63 15.19 -18.87
CA SER A 460 -7.29 14.06 -19.52
C SER A 460 -7.86 13.04 -18.52
N VAL A 461 -8.68 12.12 -19.00
CA VAL A 461 -9.16 10.98 -18.21
C VAL A 461 -8.00 10.08 -17.74
N ILE A 462 -6.95 9.96 -18.54
CA ILE A 462 -5.76 9.19 -18.19
C ILE A 462 -5.01 9.88 -17.04
N ASP A 463 -4.85 11.19 -17.13
CA ASP A 463 -4.26 12.02 -16.10
C ASP A 463 -5.02 11.89 -14.76
N PHE A 464 -6.34 12.02 -14.81
CA PHE A 464 -7.20 11.76 -13.65
C PHE A 464 -7.03 10.36 -13.05
N GLN A 465 -6.86 9.33 -13.88
CA GLN A 465 -6.62 7.97 -13.40
C GLN A 465 -5.25 7.82 -12.75
N GLN A 466 -4.24 8.50 -13.26
CA GLN A 466 -2.90 8.56 -12.68
C GLN A 466 -2.92 9.24 -11.32
N GLU A 467 -3.64 10.37 -11.20
CA GLU A 467 -3.79 11.08 -9.93
C GLU A 467 -4.56 10.26 -8.87
N CYS A 468 -5.57 9.50 -9.27
CA CYS A 468 -6.22 8.53 -8.36
C CYS A 468 -5.24 7.45 -7.85
N GLN A 469 -4.24 7.08 -8.64
CA GLN A 469 -3.21 6.15 -8.21
C GLN A 469 -2.17 6.81 -7.30
N ILE A 470 -1.81 8.05 -7.60
CA ILE A 470 -0.92 8.87 -6.77
C ILE A 470 -1.54 9.07 -5.38
N LEU A 471 -2.83 9.40 -5.30
CA LEU A 471 -3.53 9.54 -4.02
C LEU A 471 -3.38 8.31 -3.13
N ARG A 472 -3.59 7.12 -3.67
CA ARG A 472 -3.42 5.87 -2.88
C ARG A 472 -2.00 5.66 -2.41
N GLN A 473 -1.02 6.03 -3.23
CA GLN A 473 0.38 5.95 -2.83
C GLN A 473 0.68 6.93 -1.69
N MET A 474 0.12 8.15 -1.77
CA MET A 474 0.25 9.15 -0.71
C MET A 474 -0.39 8.69 0.60
N GLU A 475 -1.58 8.08 0.55
CA GLU A 475 -2.24 7.50 1.73
C GLU A 475 -1.39 6.40 2.39
N GLN A 476 -0.79 5.52 1.59
CA GLN A 476 0.11 4.50 2.11
C GLN A 476 1.37 5.10 2.75
N GLU A 477 1.92 6.15 2.15
CA GLU A 477 3.07 6.86 2.72
C GLU A 477 2.70 7.57 4.03
N TYR A 478 1.52 8.17 4.11
CA TYR A 478 1.02 8.78 5.34
C TYR A 478 0.94 7.76 6.48
N GLN A 479 0.41 6.57 6.22
CA GLN A 479 0.36 5.50 7.22
C GLN A 479 1.75 5.02 7.65
N LYS A 480 2.72 5.01 6.74
CA LYS A 480 4.10 4.66 7.08
C LYS A 480 4.76 5.73 7.95
N LEU A 481 4.51 7.02 7.67
CA LEU A 481 4.98 8.12 8.50
C LEU A 481 4.40 8.01 9.92
N GLU A 482 3.12 7.72 10.05
CA GLU A 482 2.46 7.55 11.35
C GLU A 482 3.13 6.46 12.20
N LYS A 483 3.43 5.29 11.59
CA LYS A 483 4.17 4.22 12.29
C LYS A 483 5.58 4.66 12.73
N LYS A 484 6.25 5.49 11.92
CA LYS A 484 7.60 6.01 12.24
C LYS A 484 7.58 7.02 13.38
N THR A 485 6.59 7.89 13.40
CA THR A 485 6.37 8.84 14.50
C THR A 485 6.26 8.08 15.83
N VAL A 486 5.40 7.05 15.88
CA VAL A 486 5.23 6.21 17.07
C VAL A 486 6.54 5.53 17.51
N PHE A 487 7.37 5.09 16.55
CA PHE A 487 8.67 4.47 16.87
C PHE A 487 9.65 5.46 17.50
N ILE A 488 9.75 6.69 16.96
CA ILE A 488 10.63 7.74 17.51
C ILE A 488 10.16 8.14 18.91
N GLU A 489 8.86 8.29 19.12
CA GLU A 489 8.28 8.54 20.44
C GLU A 489 8.64 7.46 21.45
N GLY A 490 8.65 6.19 21.03
CA GLY A 490 9.13 5.06 21.81
C GLY A 490 10.58 5.24 22.24
N ASN A 491 11.45 5.57 21.30
CA ASN A 491 12.87 5.80 21.57
C ASN A 491 13.10 7.00 22.52
N ILE A 492 12.37 8.11 22.32
CA ILE A 492 12.45 9.26 23.23
C ILE A 492 12.07 8.85 24.67
N ARG A 493 11.01 8.05 24.83
CA ARG A 493 10.61 7.52 26.14
C ARG A 493 11.68 6.67 26.78
N ASP A 494 12.29 5.74 26.02
CA ASP A 494 13.33 4.86 26.53
C ASP A 494 14.58 5.64 26.94
N TYR A 495 14.99 6.63 26.15
CA TYR A 495 16.15 7.47 26.51
C TYR A 495 15.86 8.40 27.68
N THR A 496 14.65 8.95 27.76
CA THR A 496 14.24 9.74 28.92
C THR A 496 14.25 8.91 30.19
N LYS A 497 13.72 7.67 30.14
CA LYS A 497 13.78 6.76 31.28
C LYS A 497 15.21 6.45 31.70
N ARG A 498 16.11 6.18 30.73
CA ARG A 498 17.54 5.96 31.04
C ARG A 498 18.22 7.20 31.60
N TYR A 499 17.89 8.38 31.11
CA TYR A 499 18.34 9.64 31.69
C TYR A 499 17.88 9.78 33.15
N GLU A 500 16.61 9.49 33.42
CA GLU A 500 16.05 9.48 34.78
C GLU A 500 16.72 8.44 35.69
N ASP A 501 16.99 7.22 35.16
CA ASP A 501 17.71 6.17 35.87
C ASP A 501 19.14 6.60 36.22
N LEU A 502 19.80 7.37 35.36
CA LEU A 502 21.14 7.92 35.65
C LEU A 502 21.09 9.06 36.66
N CYS A 503 20.00 9.84 36.69
CA CYS A 503 19.81 10.95 37.62
C CYS A 503 19.79 10.51 39.10
N GLN A 504 19.51 9.22 39.40
CA GLN A 504 19.61 8.69 40.76
C GLN A 504 21.04 8.70 41.32
N TYR A 505 22.06 8.79 40.46
CA TYR A 505 23.48 8.83 40.84
C TYR A 505 24.06 10.24 40.88
N LEU A 506 23.22 11.28 40.76
CA LEU A 506 23.65 12.66 40.79
C LEU A 506 24.38 13.00 42.12
N PRO A 507 25.38 13.88 42.08
CA PRO A 507 26.01 14.34 43.28
C PRO A 507 25.00 15.09 44.17
N LYS A 508 25.11 14.91 45.49
CA LYS A 508 24.29 15.64 46.44
C LYS A 508 24.61 17.12 46.35
N GLU A 509 23.59 17.98 46.57
CA GLU A 509 23.65 19.45 46.39
C GLU A 509 24.79 20.13 47.20
N ASP A 510 25.12 19.57 48.36
CA ASP A 510 26.14 20.07 49.27
C ASP A 510 27.55 19.49 48.98
N SER A 511 27.68 18.65 47.98
CA SER A 511 28.97 18.15 47.54
C SER A 511 29.70 19.19 46.71
N GLY A 512 30.98 19.45 46.98
CA GLY A 512 31.85 20.34 46.21
C GLY A 512 31.97 20.00 44.73
N TYR A 513 31.39 18.86 44.30
CA TYR A 513 31.32 18.37 42.91
C TYR A 513 30.08 18.85 42.14
N ALA A 514 29.02 19.29 42.83
CA ALA A 514 27.77 19.58 42.19
C ALA A 514 27.87 20.70 41.14
N LYS A 515 28.55 21.79 41.47
CA LYS A 515 28.72 22.93 40.55
C LYS A 515 29.55 22.53 39.33
N HIS A 516 30.65 21.88 39.53
CA HIS A 516 31.53 21.39 38.44
C HIS A 516 30.85 20.34 37.58
N PHE A 517 30.06 19.43 38.16
CA PHE A 517 29.24 18.46 37.45
C PHE A 517 28.29 19.12 36.45
N TRP A 518 27.54 20.15 36.90
CA TRP A 518 26.57 20.83 36.03
C TRP A 518 27.23 21.68 34.95
N GLU A 519 28.39 22.28 35.23
CA GLU A 519 29.18 22.99 34.22
C GLU A 519 29.66 22.03 33.14
N LYS A 520 30.20 20.87 33.52
CA LYS A 520 30.64 19.83 32.56
C LYS A 520 29.51 19.23 31.76
N GLN A 521 28.36 18.97 32.36
CA GLN A 521 27.18 18.48 31.64
C GLN A 521 26.75 19.47 30.56
N ARG A 522 26.72 20.75 30.90
CA ARG A 522 26.37 21.82 29.96
C ARG A 522 27.38 21.93 28.81
N GLU A 523 28.67 21.83 29.13
CA GLU A 523 29.72 21.81 28.10
C GLU A 523 29.57 20.60 27.15
N ALA A 524 29.31 19.44 27.69
CA ALA A 524 29.12 18.22 26.89
C ALA A 524 27.89 18.34 25.98
N PHE A 525 26.79 18.87 26.49
CA PHE A 525 25.59 19.17 25.72
C PHE A 525 25.88 20.10 24.55
N HIS A 526 26.50 21.24 24.78
CA HIS A 526 26.82 22.19 23.72
C HIS A 526 27.86 21.68 22.74
N LYS A 527 28.85 20.94 23.22
CA LYS A 527 29.88 20.31 22.37
C LYS A 527 29.27 19.30 21.41
N LYS A 528 28.29 18.52 21.86
CA LYS A 528 27.56 17.58 21.02
C LYS A 528 26.72 18.30 20.00
N GLN A 529 25.96 19.32 20.39
CA GLN A 529 25.17 20.13 19.46
C GLN A 529 26.00 20.78 18.36
N ASN A 530 27.16 21.30 18.70
CA ASN A 530 28.07 21.96 17.73
C ASN A 530 28.75 20.94 16.79
N ARG A 531 28.97 19.70 17.25
CA ARG A 531 29.64 18.65 16.47
C ARG A 531 28.72 18.00 15.42
N ASP A 532 27.48 17.78 15.77
CA ASP A 532 26.56 17.01 14.95
C ASP A 532 25.90 17.88 13.84
N GLY A 533 26.26 19.17 13.74
CA GLY A 533 25.83 20.09 12.68
C GLY A 533 24.32 20.02 12.49
N PHE A 534 23.56 20.62 13.38
CA PHE A 534 22.11 20.57 13.31
C PHE A 534 21.59 20.83 11.92
N LEU A 535 20.85 19.92 11.36
CA LEU A 535 19.84 20.18 10.33
C LEU A 535 18.89 21.20 10.95
N HIS A 536 19.02 22.46 10.51
CA HIS A 536 18.43 23.65 11.12
C HIS A 536 16.99 23.44 11.59
N PRO A 537 16.71 23.38 12.90
CA PRO A 537 15.41 23.79 13.40
C PRO A 537 15.21 25.26 12.98
N SER A 538 13.98 25.61 12.64
CA SER A 538 13.69 27.00 12.31
C SER A 538 14.19 27.93 13.45
N ARG A 539 14.59 29.17 13.13
CA ARG A 539 15.06 30.16 14.14
C ARG A 539 14.12 30.30 15.36
N THR A 540 12.85 29.99 15.15
CA THR A 540 11.79 30.00 16.18
C THR A 540 11.89 28.81 17.14
N ASP A 541 12.31 27.64 16.68
CA ASP A 541 12.46 26.45 17.54
C ASP A 541 13.72 26.57 18.39
N TYR A 542 14.78 27.18 17.83
CA TYR A 542 16.01 27.48 18.56
C TYR A 542 15.78 28.49 19.71
N SER A 543 14.95 29.53 19.49
CA SER A 543 14.61 30.50 20.53
C SER A 543 13.73 29.87 21.61
N ARG A 544 12.84 28.95 21.27
CA ARG A 544 12.00 28.22 22.21
C ARG A 544 12.80 27.21 23.06
N LEU A 545 13.68 26.45 22.44
CA LEU A 545 14.60 25.54 23.13
C LEU A 545 15.63 26.27 23.96
N SER A 546 16.21 27.38 23.45
CA SER A 546 17.09 28.25 24.18
C SER A 546 16.37 28.93 25.37
N HIS A 547 15.10 29.31 25.21
CA HIS A 547 14.28 29.85 26.28
C HIS A 547 13.95 28.81 27.35
N ILE A 548 13.67 27.56 26.92
CA ILE A 548 13.47 26.43 27.85
C ILE A 548 14.78 26.11 28.58
N LEU A 549 15.92 26.15 27.90
CA LEU A 549 17.25 25.93 28.48
C LEU A 549 17.69 27.11 29.39
N HIS A 550 17.40 28.37 29.02
CA HIS A 550 17.66 29.53 29.88
C HIS A 550 16.74 29.59 31.11
N GLN A 551 15.48 29.14 31.00
CA GLN A 551 14.62 28.98 32.17
C GLN A 551 15.11 27.80 33.07
N THR A 552 15.81 26.82 32.52
CA THR A 552 16.51 25.79 33.30
C THR A 552 17.77 26.31 33.97
N ASP A 553 18.46 27.29 33.41
CA ASP A 553 19.61 27.93 34.08
C ASP A 553 19.22 28.61 35.41
N TYR A 554 18.01 29.14 35.52
CA TYR A 554 17.46 29.65 36.77
C TYR A 554 17.04 28.56 37.76
N ALA A 555 16.73 27.38 37.24
CA ALA A 555 16.31 26.19 38.02
C ALA A 555 17.47 25.26 38.39
N LEU A 556 18.70 25.51 37.90
CA LEU A 556 19.90 24.73 38.18
C LEU A 556 20.36 24.79 39.65
N ASN A 557 19.74 25.64 40.47
CA ASN A 557 19.91 25.61 41.90
C ASN A 557 19.08 24.53 42.62
N HIS A 558 18.27 23.71 41.89
CA HIS A 558 17.46 22.64 42.45
C HIS A 558 17.50 21.38 41.57
N THR A 559 18.33 20.44 41.93
CA THR A 559 18.58 19.15 41.29
C THR A 559 17.33 18.33 41.00
N PHE A 560 16.28 18.47 41.78
CA PHE A 560 15.00 17.76 41.61
C PHE A 560 14.11 18.32 40.48
N TYR A 561 14.42 19.49 39.96
CA TYR A 561 13.52 20.20 39.05
C TYR A 561 13.64 19.70 37.59
N LEU A 562 14.82 19.28 37.16
CA LEU A 562 15.05 18.83 35.79
C LEU A 562 14.38 17.46 35.52
N ALA A 563 14.56 16.48 36.39
CA ALA A 563 13.92 15.17 36.28
C ALA A 563 12.38 15.29 36.36
N ARG A 564 11.86 16.12 37.32
CA ARG A 564 10.42 16.40 37.41
C ARG A 564 9.86 17.12 36.18
N ARG A 565 10.62 18.02 35.56
CA ARG A 565 10.13 18.82 34.43
C ARG A 565 10.13 18.03 33.14
N THR A 566 11.09 17.13 32.93
CA THR A 566 11.09 16.18 31.81
C THR A 566 9.94 15.19 31.94
N GLY A 567 9.70 14.66 33.14
CA GLY A 567 8.54 13.83 33.44
C GLY A 567 7.20 14.58 33.25
N HIS A 568 7.14 15.85 33.65
CA HIS A 568 5.93 16.68 33.49
C HIS A 568 5.66 17.10 32.04
N LEU A 569 6.71 17.23 31.21
CA LEU A 569 6.57 17.48 29.77
C LEU A 569 6.11 16.22 29.03
N LEU A 570 6.61 15.04 29.44
CA LEU A 570 6.11 13.74 28.94
C LEU A 570 4.66 13.51 29.35
N GLN A 571 4.29 13.80 30.60
CA GLN A 571 2.92 13.68 31.07
C GLN A 571 1.98 14.64 30.33
N LYS A 572 2.39 15.86 30.05
CA LYS A 572 1.60 16.78 29.21
C LYS A 572 1.47 16.31 27.76
N LEU A 573 2.48 15.62 27.20
CA LEU A 573 2.39 15.01 25.88
C LEU A 573 1.44 13.82 25.87
N GLU A 574 1.45 13.00 26.93
CA GLU A 574 0.50 11.90 27.12
C GLU A 574 -0.93 12.42 27.28
N ASP A 575 -1.15 13.47 28.10
CA ASP A 575 -2.44 14.12 28.30
C ASP A 575 -3.01 14.72 26.99
N VAL A 576 -2.16 15.32 26.15
CA VAL A 576 -2.55 15.85 24.84
C VAL A 576 -2.89 14.72 23.86
N GLN A 577 -2.16 13.60 23.92
CA GLN A 577 -2.47 12.41 23.09
C GLN A 577 -3.76 11.72 23.53
N GLU A 578 -4.02 11.63 24.84
CA GLU A 578 -5.28 11.09 25.37
C GLU A 578 -6.47 11.99 25.02
N GLN A 579 -6.32 13.30 25.07
CA GLN A 579 -7.36 14.26 24.63
C GLN A 579 -7.62 14.16 23.12
N GLN A 580 -6.61 14.02 22.29
CA GLN A 580 -6.77 13.82 20.84
C GLN A 580 -7.38 12.45 20.50
N MET A 581 -7.11 11.42 21.29
CA MET A 581 -7.74 10.09 21.14
C MET A 581 -9.17 10.06 21.68
N GLY A 582 -9.49 10.83 22.72
CA GLY A 582 -10.83 11.03 23.27
C GLY A 582 -11.77 11.73 22.29
N ASP A 583 -11.29 12.78 21.62
CA ASP A 583 -12.04 13.51 20.59
C ASP A 583 -12.31 12.70 19.31
N LYS A 584 -11.44 11.72 18.99
CA LYS A 584 -11.66 10.79 17.88
C LYS A 584 -12.67 9.68 18.19
N ARG A 585 -13.00 9.45 19.46
CA ARG A 585 -14.05 8.47 19.88
C ARG A 585 -15.43 9.10 20.06
N SER A 586 -15.51 10.43 20.04
CA SER A 586 -16.76 11.19 20.18
C SER A 586 -17.26 11.84 18.87
N ARG A 587 -16.61 11.51 17.76
CA ARG A 587 -17.07 11.78 16.40
C ARG A 587 -17.11 10.45 15.62
#